data_0e7b1f430e72b6bbf3bb2e1f9c774dd5
#
_entry.id   0e7b1f430e72b6bbf3bb2e1f9c774dd5
#
_cell.length_a   1.000
_cell.length_b   1.000
_cell.length_c   1.000
_cell.angle_alpha   90.00
_cell.angle_beta   90.00
_cell.angle_gamma   90.00
#
_symmetry.space_group_name_H-M   'P 1'
#
loop_
_entity.id
_entity.type
_entity.pdbx_description
1 polymer ?
#
loop_
_entity_poly.entity_id
_entity_poly.type
_entity_poly.pdbx_seq_one_letter_code
_entity_poly.pdbx_strand_id
1 'polypeptide(L)'
;VYDPGLTDVKITGYEDLWNPALENNVALTANYRVIDGITLKTMGESFNTEDLDVIRAAGEKLLSLAPNIRVINDNNTQDYLISGEVAAAFLYTSQVSAALQARPDLEVVYPKEGLGFGIMAGFIPSQAPNADAAYAFLDYINDPENAAKCYEYIGYYCTNKAAEEYISDDMKKMIVLPEDAAEGEIVQNISQEAEDLHAEIWNQFKSACN
;
A
#
# COMPACT_ATOMS: atom_id res chain seq x y z
N VAL A 1 -4.25 4.14 6.94
CA VAL A 1 -4.73 3.88 8.30
C VAL A 1 -4.34 5.04 9.19
N TYR A 2 -5.21 5.42 10.14
CA TYR A 2 -4.88 6.47 11.11
C TYR A 2 -5.47 6.17 12.49
N ASP A 3 -4.92 6.84 13.50
CA ASP A 3 -5.37 6.78 14.89
C ASP A 3 -6.20 8.04 15.21
N PRO A 4 -7.55 7.93 15.33
CA PRO A 4 -8.39 9.07 15.66
C PRO A 4 -8.19 9.61 17.08
N GLY A 5 -7.45 8.89 17.92
CA GLY A 5 -7.06 9.35 19.25
C GLY A 5 -5.83 10.28 19.25
N LEU A 6 -5.06 10.31 18.15
CA LEU A 6 -3.84 11.10 18.01
C LEU A 6 -3.96 12.30 17.08
N THR A 7 -5.07 12.42 16.34
CA THR A 7 -5.30 13.56 15.45
C THR A 7 -6.78 13.89 15.33
N ASP A 8 -7.09 15.18 15.25
CA ASP A 8 -8.44 15.68 14.93
C ASP A 8 -8.67 15.73 13.40
N VAL A 9 -7.64 15.43 12.59
CA VAL A 9 -7.75 15.41 11.13
C VAL A 9 -8.55 14.19 10.72
N LYS A 10 -9.72 14.39 10.13
CA LYS A 10 -10.48 13.30 9.50
C LYS A 10 -9.85 12.97 8.15
N ILE A 11 -9.18 11.82 8.07
CA ILE A 11 -8.54 11.35 6.85
C ILE A 11 -9.58 10.58 6.02
N THR A 12 -9.78 10.99 4.76
CA THR A 12 -10.70 10.40 3.79
C THR A 12 -10.04 10.03 2.48
N GLY A 13 -8.80 10.46 2.29
CA GLY A 13 -8.02 10.22 1.08
C GLY A 13 -6.55 10.59 1.27
N TYR A 14 -5.80 10.43 0.21
CA TYR A 14 -4.36 10.73 0.22
C TYR A 14 -4.08 12.22 0.43
N GLU A 15 -4.91 13.11 -0.13
CA GLU A 15 -4.74 14.56 -0.01
C GLU A 15 -4.70 15.03 1.45
N ASP A 16 -5.41 14.34 2.33
CA ASP A 16 -5.47 14.71 3.75
C ASP A 16 -4.11 14.55 4.47
N LEU A 17 -3.16 13.78 3.89
CA LEU A 17 -1.80 13.64 4.43
C LEU A 17 -1.00 14.95 4.38
N TRP A 18 -1.37 15.88 3.47
CA TRP A 18 -0.76 17.23 3.38
C TRP A 18 -1.28 18.23 4.43
N ASN A 19 -2.20 17.82 5.30
CA ASN A 19 -2.71 18.71 6.33
C ASN A 19 -1.58 19.09 7.30
N PRO A 20 -1.31 20.40 7.54
CA PRO A 20 -0.24 20.84 8.46
C PRO A 20 -0.40 20.34 9.90
N ALA A 21 -1.61 19.98 10.33
CA ALA A 21 -1.83 19.38 11.65
C ALA A 21 -1.19 17.97 11.79
N LEU A 22 -0.72 17.38 10.71
CA LEU A 22 0.02 16.12 10.68
C LEU A 22 1.55 16.34 10.63
N GLU A 23 2.05 17.53 10.94
CA GLU A 23 3.51 17.82 10.95
C GLU A 23 4.26 16.78 11.80
N ASN A 24 5.29 16.14 11.20
CA ASN A 24 6.11 15.10 11.81
C ASN A 24 5.30 13.92 12.42
N ASN A 25 4.19 13.55 11.80
CA ASN A 25 3.21 12.60 12.36
C ASN A 25 2.67 11.58 11.36
N VAL A 26 3.35 11.41 10.21
CA VAL A 26 2.98 10.47 9.15
C VAL A 26 4.10 9.48 8.88
N ALA A 27 3.75 8.20 8.75
CA ALA A 27 4.66 7.15 8.30
C ALA A 27 4.34 6.73 6.86
N LEU A 28 5.36 6.51 6.05
CA LEU A 28 5.23 6.05 4.66
C LEU A 28 6.05 4.79 4.41
N THR A 29 5.59 3.96 3.46
CA THR A 29 6.39 2.86 2.90
C THR A 29 7.52 3.41 2.04
N ALA A 30 8.62 2.66 1.90
CA ALA A 30 9.80 3.09 1.15
C ALA A 30 9.75 2.71 -0.35
N ASN A 31 8.59 2.86 -0.97
CA ASN A 31 8.39 2.53 -2.38
C ASN A 31 8.03 3.78 -3.19
N TYR A 32 8.98 4.24 -4.01
CA TYR A 32 8.81 5.47 -4.79
C TYR A 32 7.63 5.41 -5.76
N ARG A 33 7.41 4.31 -6.49
CA ARG A 33 6.29 4.18 -7.42
C ARG A 33 4.93 4.27 -6.72
N VAL A 34 4.88 3.80 -5.46
CA VAL A 34 3.66 3.89 -4.65
C VAL A 34 3.45 5.30 -4.13
N ILE A 35 4.48 5.93 -3.54
CA ILE A 35 4.35 7.24 -2.92
C ILE A 35 4.20 8.36 -3.95
N ASP A 36 4.96 8.33 -5.04
CA ASP A 36 4.74 9.23 -6.19
C ASP A 36 3.35 8.99 -6.79
N GLY A 37 2.93 7.72 -6.88
CA GLY A 37 1.63 7.32 -7.41
C GLY A 37 0.46 7.85 -6.59
N ILE A 38 0.50 7.78 -5.25
CA ILE A 38 -0.56 8.39 -4.43
C ILE A 38 -0.58 9.93 -4.58
N THR A 39 0.58 10.55 -4.83
CA THR A 39 0.65 11.98 -5.12
C THR A 39 -0.02 12.31 -6.46
N LEU A 40 0.27 11.51 -7.51
CA LEU A 40 -0.41 11.62 -8.81
C LEU A 40 -1.95 11.48 -8.65
N LYS A 41 -2.41 10.52 -7.85
CA LYS A 41 -3.85 10.36 -7.58
C LYS A 41 -4.48 11.60 -6.95
N THR A 42 -3.80 12.30 -6.07
CA THR A 42 -4.30 13.57 -5.51
C THR A 42 -4.43 14.70 -6.56
N MET A 43 -3.79 14.53 -7.71
CA MET A 43 -3.88 15.45 -8.86
C MET A 43 -4.89 14.99 -9.92
N GLY A 44 -5.53 13.83 -9.70
CA GLY A 44 -6.46 13.20 -10.65
C GLY A 44 -5.76 12.44 -11.78
N GLU A 45 -4.48 12.15 -11.63
CA GLU A 45 -3.65 11.50 -12.64
C GLU A 45 -3.53 9.99 -12.39
N SER A 46 -3.08 9.27 -13.41
CA SER A 46 -2.82 7.82 -13.32
C SER A 46 -1.51 7.52 -12.60
N PHE A 47 -1.48 6.40 -11.82
CA PHE A 47 -0.22 5.80 -11.35
C PHE A 47 0.77 5.47 -12.46
N ASN A 48 0.26 5.30 -13.69
CA ASN A 48 1.01 4.83 -14.85
C ASN A 48 1.26 5.93 -15.87
N THR A 49 1.08 7.20 -15.51
CA THR A 49 1.39 8.29 -16.43
C THR A 49 2.86 8.27 -16.85
N GLU A 50 3.12 8.53 -18.12
CA GLU A 50 4.46 8.69 -18.69
C GLU A 50 4.72 10.15 -19.10
N ASP A 51 3.78 11.05 -18.81
CA ASP A 51 3.95 12.48 -19.04
C ASP A 51 4.94 13.05 -18.00
N LEU A 52 6.14 13.40 -18.48
CA LEU A 52 7.22 13.86 -17.62
C LEU A 52 6.92 15.19 -16.93
N ASP A 53 6.09 16.04 -17.54
CA ASP A 53 5.72 17.33 -16.93
C ASP A 53 4.72 17.10 -15.78
N VAL A 54 3.81 16.16 -15.95
CA VAL A 54 2.88 15.72 -14.90
C VAL A 54 3.66 15.08 -13.73
N ILE A 55 4.63 14.20 -14.06
CA ILE A 55 5.47 13.54 -13.03
C ILE A 55 6.30 14.59 -12.26
N ARG A 56 6.88 15.60 -12.93
CA ARG A 56 7.58 16.70 -12.25
C ARG A 56 6.67 17.49 -11.33
N ALA A 57 5.47 17.84 -11.79
CA ALA A 57 4.50 18.57 -10.98
C ALA A 57 4.09 17.76 -9.73
N ALA A 58 3.92 16.44 -9.88
CA ALA A 58 3.68 15.55 -8.74
C ALA A 58 4.87 15.52 -7.77
N GLY A 59 6.10 15.54 -8.28
CA GLY A 59 7.31 15.63 -7.48
C GLY A 59 7.39 16.91 -6.65
N GLU A 60 7.05 18.06 -7.23
CA GLU A 60 6.98 19.34 -6.50
C GLU A 60 5.92 19.28 -5.40
N LYS A 61 4.75 18.70 -5.68
CA LYS A 61 3.71 18.49 -4.68
C LYS A 61 4.20 17.54 -3.58
N LEU A 62 4.84 16.42 -3.93
CA LEU A 62 5.36 15.44 -2.96
C LEU A 62 6.39 16.09 -2.01
N LEU A 63 7.27 16.94 -2.50
CA LEU A 63 8.23 17.66 -1.66
C LEU A 63 7.54 18.50 -0.56
N SER A 64 6.36 19.02 -0.83
CA SER A 64 5.58 19.77 0.16
C SER A 64 5.00 18.89 1.29
N LEU A 65 4.99 17.58 1.13
CA LEU A 65 4.60 16.62 2.18
C LEU A 65 5.71 16.37 3.20
N ALA A 66 6.96 16.63 2.86
CA ALA A 66 8.12 16.30 3.69
C ALA A 66 8.03 16.76 5.16
N PRO A 67 7.51 17.95 5.50
CA PRO A 67 7.35 18.35 6.90
C PRO A 67 6.45 17.44 7.74
N ASN A 68 5.50 16.74 7.10
CA ASN A 68 4.56 15.86 7.80
C ASN A 68 5.15 14.47 8.07
N ILE A 69 6.26 14.12 7.41
CA ILE A 69 6.83 12.79 7.47
C ILE A 69 7.70 12.60 8.70
N ARG A 70 7.33 11.66 9.54
CA ARG A 70 8.10 11.20 10.70
C ARG A 70 9.09 10.11 10.33
N VAL A 71 8.66 9.17 9.46
CA VAL A 71 9.46 8.01 9.11
C VAL A 71 9.08 7.46 7.74
N ILE A 72 10.08 6.96 7.02
CA ILE A 72 9.93 6.16 5.80
C ILE A 72 10.53 4.80 6.07
N ASN A 73 9.71 3.74 6.06
CA ASN A 73 10.13 2.37 6.35
C ASN A 73 9.28 1.38 5.56
N ASP A 74 9.88 0.32 5.03
CA ASP A 74 9.18 -0.66 4.19
C ASP A 74 8.78 -1.93 4.96
N ASN A 75 9.54 -2.30 5.98
CA ASN A 75 9.39 -3.61 6.60
C ASN A 75 8.35 -3.64 7.74
N ASN A 76 8.28 -2.57 8.52
CA ASN A 76 7.46 -2.52 9.74
C ASN A 76 6.82 -1.15 9.97
N THR A 77 6.34 -0.52 8.91
CA THR A 77 5.67 0.79 8.97
C THR A 77 4.48 0.79 9.94
N GLN A 78 3.76 -0.33 10.04
CA GLN A 78 2.64 -0.50 10.99
C GLN A 78 3.05 -0.33 12.47
N ASP A 79 4.30 -0.65 12.83
CA ASP A 79 4.74 -0.60 14.22
C ASP A 79 4.73 0.82 14.78
N TYR A 80 5.00 1.84 13.94
CA TYR A 80 4.96 3.25 14.33
C TYR A 80 3.52 3.71 14.63
N LEU A 81 2.54 3.17 13.92
CA LEU A 81 1.13 3.44 14.17
C LEU A 81 0.65 2.66 15.41
N ILE A 82 1.02 1.39 15.54
CA ILE A 82 0.67 0.53 16.70
C ILE A 82 1.21 1.14 18.01
N SER A 83 2.43 1.64 18.00
CA SER A 83 3.06 2.26 19.17
C SER A 83 2.54 3.65 19.48
N GLY A 84 1.78 4.28 18.59
CA GLY A 84 1.34 5.66 18.71
C GLY A 84 2.44 6.70 18.45
N GLU A 85 3.51 6.33 17.75
CA GLU A 85 4.58 7.26 17.35
C GLU A 85 4.15 8.17 16.22
N VAL A 86 3.18 7.72 15.39
CA VAL A 86 2.56 8.50 14.32
C VAL A 86 1.04 8.41 14.40
N ALA A 87 0.35 9.45 13.94
CA ALA A 87 -1.11 9.47 13.87
C ALA A 87 -1.65 8.86 12.57
N ALA A 88 -0.87 8.87 11.48
CA ALA A 88 -1.31 8.32 10.19
C ALA A 88 -0.18 7.56 9.51
N ALA A 89 -0.55 6.53 8.73
CA ALA A 89 0.40 5.77 7.95
C ALA A 89 -0.19 5.30 6.63
N PHE A 90 0.60 5.38 5.55
CA PHE A 90 0.35 4.60 4.35
C PHE A 90 0.92 3.20 4.55
N LEU A 91 0.07 2.19 4.43
CA LEU A 91 0.41 0.80 4.72
C LEU A 91 0.03 -0.11 3.55
N TYR A 92 0.82 -1.15 3.31
CA TYR A 92 0.37 -2.29 2.51
C TYR A 92 -0.71 -3.09 3.24
N THR A 93 -1.55 -3.80 2.50
CA THR A 93 -2.69 -4.53 3.08
C THR A 93 -2.29 -5.53 4.19
N SER A 94 -1.15 -6.20 4.07
CA SER A 94 -0.62 -7.07 5.13
C SER A 94 -0.27 -6.30 6.42
N GLN A 95 0.27 -5.09 6.27
CA GLN A 95 0.58 -4.20 7.39
C GLN A 95 -0.70 -3.62 8.01
N VAL A 96 -1.73 -3.34 7.20
CA VAL A 96 -3.06 -2.94 7.68
C VAL A 96 -3.64 -4.04 8.56
N SER A 97 -3.62 -5.30 8.09
CA SER A 97 -4.13 -6.44 8.87
C SER A 97 -3.39 -6.60 10.19
N ALA A 98 -2.06 -6.48 10.20
CA ALA A 98 -1.26 -6.54 11.40
C ALA A 98 -1.56 -5.39 12.38
N ALA A 99 -1.74 -4.16 11.86
CA ALA A 99 -2.10 -2.99 12.67
C ALA A 99 -3.46 -3.18 13.35
N LEU A 100 -4.48 -3.61 12.59
CA LEU A 100 -5.83 -3.83 13.12
C LEU A 100 -5.91 -4.98 14.13
N GLN A 101 -5.12 -6.04 13.95
CA GLN A 101 -5.04 -7.12 14.94
C GLN A 101 -4.46 -6.63 16.28
N ALA A 102 -3.50 -5.72 16.23
CA ALA A 102 -2.87 -5.14 17.44
C ALA A 102 -3.70 -3.99 18.03
N ARG A 103 -4.32 -3.17 17.20
CA ARG A 103 -5.06 -1.95 17.54
C ARG A 103 -6.38 -1.90 16.75
N PRO A 104 -7.44 -2.57 17.22
CA PRO A 104 -8.76 -2.58 16.56
C PRO A 104 -9.47 -1.21 16.53
N ASP A 105 -8.96 -0.26 17.27
CA ASP A 105 -9.44 1.12 17.35
C ASP A 105 -8.92 2.04 16.23
N LEU A 106 -7.97 1.56 15.42
CA LEU A 106 -7.48 2.27 14.25
C LEU A 106 -8.53 2.31 13.14
N GLU A 107 -8.53 3.40 12.37
CA GLU A 107 -9.43 3.57 11.24
C GLU A 107 -8.71 3.32 9.91
N VAL A 108 -9.30 2.43 9.09
CA VAL A 108 -8.85 2.18 7.72
C VAL A 108 -9.55 3.12 6.77
N VAL A 109 -8.78 3.74 5.89
CA VAL A 109 -9.28 4.64 4.84
C VAL A 109 -9.08 3.99 3.48
N TYR A 110 -10.16 3.84 2.75
CA TYR A 110 -10.14 3.58 1.32
C TYR A 110 -10.18 4.95 0.62
N PRO A 111 -9.07 5.40 0.02
CA PRO A 111 -8.95 6.78 -0.42
C PRO A 111 -9.89 7.09 -1.57
N LYS A 112 -10.57 8.22 -1.47
CA LYS A 112 -11.52 8.72 -2.48
C LYS A 112 -10.87 8.98 -3.85
N GLU A 113 -9.56 9.14 -3.89
CA GLU A 113 -8.77 9.30 -5.12
C GLU A 113 -8.56 7.98 -5.87
N GLY A 114 -8.92 6.85 -5.27
CA GLY A 114 -8.78 5.50 -5.81
C GLY A 114 -7.51 4.79 -5.37
N LEU A 115 -7.57 3.46 -5.40
CA LEU A 115 -6.48 2.58 -4.99
C LEU A 115 -5.50 2.30 -6.14
N GLY A 116 -4.23 2.07 -5.78
CA GLY A 116 -3.25 1.42 -6.65
C GLY A 116 -3.07 -0.04 -6.24
N PHE A 117 -3.15 -0.96 -7.19
CA PHE A 117 -2.99 -2.38 -6.94
C PHE A 117 -1.65 -2.89 -7.45
N GLY A 118 -0.84 -3.46 -6.55
CA GLY A 118 0.25 -4.35 -6.90
C GLY A 118 -0.23 -5.79 -6.85
N ILE A 119 0.23 -6.63 -7.78
CA ILE A 119 -0.07 -8.05 -7.79
C ILE A 119 1.20 -8.82 -7.48
N MET A 120 1.19 -9.56 -6.39
CA MET A 120 2.25 -10.53 -6.09
C MET A 120 1.91 -11.86 -6.76
N ALA A 121 2.79 -12.33 -7.64
CA ALA A 121 2.58 -13.56 -8.39
C ALA A 121 3.74 -14.52 -8.23
N GLY A 122 3.43 -15.80 -8.05
CA GLY A 122 4.40 -16.89 -8.18
C GLY A 122 4.53 -17.34 -9.63
N PHE A 123 5.74 -17.65 -10.09
CA PHE A 123 5.97 -18.20 -11.42
C PHE A 123 7.03 -19.32 -11.38
N ILE A 124 6.95 -20.22 -12.37
CA ILE A 124 7.92 -21.30 -12.54
C ILE A 124 8.83 -20.92 -13.71
N PRO A 125 10.15 -20.76 -13.48
CA PRO A 125 11.09 -20.49 -14.57
C PRO A 125 11.06 -21.60 -15.63
N SER A 126 11.22 -21.22 -16.91
CA SER A 126 11.12 -22.17 -18.05
C SER A 126 12.14 -23.33 -17.99
N GLN A 127 13.24 -23.16 -17.25
CA GLN A 127 14.28 -24.18 -17.06
C GLN A 127 14.33 -24.70 -15.63
N ALA A 128 13.20 -24.66 -14.90
CA ALA A 128 13.13 -25.20 -13.54
C ALA A 128 13.45 -26.71 -13.54
N PRO A 129 14.41 -27.17 -12.73
CA PRO A 129 14.82 -28.58 -12.73
C PRO A 129 13.76 -29.52 -12.16
N ASN A 130 12.80 -29.02 -11.39
CA ASN A 130 11.74 -29.76 -10.73
C ASN A 130 10.37 -29.08 -10.98
N ALA A 131 10.02 -28.82 -12.25
CA ALA A 131 8.80 -28.13 -12.61
C ALA A 131 7.52 -28.83 -12.10
N ASP A 132 7.47 -30.17 -12.15
CA ASP A 132 6.32 -30.94 -11.66
C ASP A 132 6.09 -30.75 -10.15
N ALA A 133 7.16 -30.70 -9.36
CA ALA A 133 7.06 -30.42 -7.93
C ALA A 133 6.62 -28.97 -7.66
N ALA A 134 7.05 -28.01 -8.48
CA ALA A 134 6.62 -26.64 -8.40
C ALA A 134 5.13 -26.48 -8.75
N TYR A 135 4.64 -27.18 -9.78
CA TYR A 135 3.20 -27.22 -10.09
C TYR A 135 2.41 -27.81 -8.94
N ALA A 136 2.83 -28.95 -8.39
CA ALA A 136 2.15 -29.58 -7.27
C ALA A 136 2.12 -28.66 -6.03
N PHE A 137 3.18 -27.89 -5.79
CA PHE A 137 3.18 -26.90 -4.72
C PHE A 137 2.21 -25.74 -4.98
N LEU A 138 2.19 -25.19 -6.21
CA LEU A 138 1.25 -24.13 -6.57
C LEU A 138 -0.20 -24.60 -6.48
N ASP A 139 -0.51 -25.82 -6.93
CA ASP A 139 -1.84 -26.41 -6.79
C ASP A 139 -2.23 -26.55 -5.32
N TYR A 140 -1.32 -27.01 -4.48
CA TYR A 140 -1.55 -27.19 -3.05
C TYR A 140 -1.85 -25.85 -2.33
N ILE A 141 -1.08 -24.79 -2.60
CA ILE A 141 -1.32 -23.48 -1.96
C ILE A 141 -2.53 -22.74 -2.53
N ASN A 142 -3.01 -23.12 -3.73
CA ASN A 142 -4.23 -22.59 -4.33
C ASN A 142 -5.49 -23.41 -4.03
N ASP A 143 -5.36 -24.60 -3.40
CA ASP A 143 -6.52 -25.29 -2.83
C ASP A 143 -7.24 -24.35 -1.87
N PRO A 144 -8.58 -24.21 -1.94
CA PRO A 144 -9.31 -23.15 -1.19
C PRO A 144 -9.03 -23.12 0.31
N GLU A 145 -8.98 -24.31 0.95
CA GLU A 145 -8.72 -24.38 2.40
C GLU A 145 -7.27 -23.96 2.73
N ASN A 146 -6.30 -24.38 1.92
CA ASN A 146 -4.90 -24.04 2.13
C ASN A 146 -4.65 -22.56 1.78
N ALA A 147 -5.27 -22.06 0.72
CA ALA A 147 -5.23 -20.65 0.34
C ALA A 147 -5.74 -19.75 1.45
N ALA A 148 -6.89 -20.09 2.07
CA ALA A 148 -7.41 -19.34 3.21
C ALA A 148 -6.39 -19.22 4.34
N LYS A 149 -5.75 -20.33 4.73
CA LYS A 149 -4.69 -20.33 5.75
C LYS A 149 -3.50 -19.45 5.36
N CYS A 150 -3.09 -19.47 4.08
CA CYS A 150 -2.03 -18.62 3.58
C CYS A 150 -2.39 -17.14 3.67
N TYR A 151 -3.60 -16.75 3.24
CA TYR A 151 -4.05 -15.37 3.26
C TYR A 151 -4.24 -14.84 4.69
N GLU A 152 -4.78 -15.63 5.61
CA GLU A 152 -4.87 -15.26 7.02
C GLU A 152 -3.50 -15.05 7.66
N TYR A 153 -2.51 -15.88 7.28
CA TYR A 153 -1.14 -15.74 7.79
C TYR A 153 -0.42 -14.51 7.23
N ILE A 154 -0.56 -14.26 5.91
CA ILE A 154 0.13 -13.18 5.22
C ILE A 154 -0.56 -11.83 5.44
N GLY A 155 -1.90 -11.81 5.56
CA GLY A 155 -2.70 -10.61 5.74
C GLY A 155 -2.93 -9.79 4.47
N TYR A 156 -2.63 -10.32 3.28
CA TYR A 156 -2.96 -9.68 2.00
C TYR A 156 -4.42 -9.97 1.59
N TYR A 157 -4.96 -9.16 0.70
CA TYR A 157 -6.27 -9.43 0.11
C TYR A 157 -6.29 -10.77 -0.62
N CYS A 158 -7.30 -11.56 -0.30
CA CYS A 158 -7.49 -12.88 -0.88
C CYS A 158 -7.91 -12.78 -2.35
N THR A 159 -7.08 -13.31 -3.25
CA THR A 159 -7.38 -13.37 -4.69
C THR A 159 -8.06 -14.67 -5.10
N ASN A 160 -8.19 -15.65 -4.20
CA ASN A 160 -8.89 -16.92 -4.43
C ASN A 160 -10.31 -16.82 -3.87
N LYS A 161 -11.29 -16.55 -4.73
CA LYS A 161 -12.69 -16.39 -4.31
C LYS A 161 -13.25 -17.60 -3.57
N ALA A 162 -12.84 -18.84 -3.96
CA ALA A 162 -13.29 -20.04 -3.28
C ALA A 162 -12.71 -20.18 -1.86
N ALA A 163 -11.58 -19.55 -1.58
CA ALA A 163 -10.98 -19.56 -0.24
C ALA A 163 -11.74 -18.69 0.77
N GLU A 164 -12.54 -17.71 0.31
CA GLU A 164 -13.28 -16.82 1.20
C GLU A 164 -14.22 -17.56 2.16
N GLU A 165 -14.75 -18.72 1.76
CA GLU A 165 -15.62 -19.54 2.61
C GLU A 165 -14.88 -20.11 3.83
N TYR A 166 -13.57 -20.30 3.72
CA TYR A 166 -12.70 -20.87 4.76
C TYR A 166 -12.00 -19.82 5.63
N ILE A 167 -12.08 -18.53 5.26
CA ILE A 167 -11.51 -17.44 6.04
C ILE A 167 -12.42 -17.13 7.22
N SER A 168 -11.84 -16.96 8.41
CA SER A 168 -12.57 -16.57 9.62
C SER A 168 -13.26 -15.20 9.47
N ASP A 169 -14.39 -15.02 10.15
CA ASP A 169 -15.19 -13.79 10.04
C ASP A 169 -14.42 -12.53 10.47
N ASP A 170 -13.49 -12.67 11.42
CA ASP A 170 -12.65 -11.55 11.86
C ASP A 170 -11.59 -11.19 10.79
N MET A 171 -11.00 -12.19 10.14
CA MET A 171 -10.05 -11.95 9.06
C MET A 171 -10.73 -11.45 7.78
N LYS A 172 -11.95 -11.87 7.48
CA LYS A 172 -12.70 -11.35 6.31
C LYS A 172 -12.80 -9.83 6.31
N LYS A 173 -12.97 -9.22 7.48
CA LYS A 173 -13.03 -7.76 7.63
C LYS A 173 -11.72 -7.05 7.23
N MET A 174 -10.61 -7.78 7.23
CA MET A 174 -9.27 -7.23 7.01
C MET A 174 -8.69 -7.59 5.63
N ILE A 175 -8.99 -8.81 5.14
CA ILE A 175 -8.35 -9.37 3.93
C ILE A 175 -9.32 -9.66 2.78
N VAL A 176 -10.58 -9.27 2.90
CA VAL A 176 -11.54 -9.23 1.78
C VAL A 176 -11.80 -7.79 1.44
N LEU A 177 -11.50 -7.41 0.20
CA LEU A 177 -11.70 -6.03 -0.26
C LEU A 177 -13.19 -5.71 -0.33
N PRO A 178 -13.67 -4.64 0.32
CA PRO A 178 -15.05 -4.20 0.18
C PRO A 178 -15.41 -3.90 -1.28
N GLU A 179 -16.63 -4.23 -1.68
CA GLU A 179 -17.07 -4.04 -3.08
C GLU A 179 -17.01 -2.59 -3.55
N ASP A 180 -17.28 -1.64 -2.66
CA ASP A 180 -17.23 -0.20 -2.93
C ASP A 180 -15.80 0.37 -2.96
N ALA A 181 -14.82 -0.35 -2.46
CA ALA A 181 -13.40 0.02 -2.48
C ALA A 181 -12.64 -0.55 -3.70
N ALA A 182 -13.30 -1.35 -4.54
CA ALA A 182 -12.66 -2.06 -5.66
C ALA A 182 -12.28 -1.16 -6.85
N GLU A 183 -12.68 0.11 -6.86
CA GLU A 183 -12.27 1.07 -7.89
C GLU A 183 -10.81 1.49 -7.70
N GLY A 184 -9.98 1.20 -8.70
CA GLY A 184 -8.56 1.51 -8.68
C GLY A 184 -7.87 1.04 -9.94
N GLU A 185 -6.57 1.25 -10.01
CA GLU A 185 -5.78 0.85 -11.16
C GLU A 185 -4.60 -0.04 -10.78
N ILE A 186 -4.25 -0.97 -11.66
CA ILE A 186 -3.08 -1.81 -11.50
C ILE A 186 -1.84 -0.98 -11.84
N VAL A 187 -0.85 -0.94 -10.96
CA VAL A 187 0.44 -0.32 -11.21
C VAL A 187 1.18 -1.16 -12.26
N GLN A 188 1.52 -0.54 -13.37
CA GLN A 188 2.16 -1.15 -14.54
C GLN A 188 3.59 -0.66 -14.73
N ASN A 189 4.33 -1.34 -15.59
CA ASN A 189 5.61 -0.83 -16.08
C ASN A 189 5.36 0.42 -16.94
N ILE A 190 6.25 1.38 -16.78
CA ILE A 190 6.32 2.62 -17.57
C ILE A 190 7.65 2.68 -18.31
N SER A 191 7.86 3.71 -19.13
CA SER A 191 9.12 3.92 -19.82
C SER A 191 10.27 4.13 -18.83
N GLN A 192 11.49 3.78 -19.27
CA GLN A 192 12.70 3.97 -18.44
C GLN A 192 12.90 5.45 -18.08
N GLU A 193 12.56 6.37 -18.97
CA GLU A 193 12.68 7.80 -18.72
C GLU A 193 11.75 8.28 -17.59
N ALA A 194 10.50 7.80 -17.57
CA ALA A 194 9.57 8.09 -16.49
C ALA A 194 10.00 7.43 -15.17
N GLU A 195 10.50 6.19 -15.24
CA GLU A 195 11.01 5.46 -14.07
C GLU A 195 12.21 6.16 -13.43
N ASP A 196 13.17 6.62 -14.24
CA ASP A 196 14.35 7.36 -13.77
C ASP A 196 13.95 8.69 -13.09
N LEU A 197 12.95 9.39 -13.66
CA LEU A 197 12.44 10.62 -13.08
C LEU A 197 11.75 10.38 -11.73
N HIS A 198 10.93 9.34 -11.60
CA HIS A 198 10.35 8.96 -10.32
C HIS A 198 11.42 8.64 -9.26
N ALA A 199 12.47 7.91 -9.65
CA ALA A 199 13.58 7.59 -8.75
C ALA A 199 14.36 8.85 -8.31
N GLU A 200 14.53 9.83 -9.19
CA GLU A 200 15.13 11.12 -8.86
C GLU A 200 14.29 11.90 -7.85
N ILE A 201 12.99 12.05 -8.12
CA ILE A 201 12.01 12.73 -7.24
C ILE A 201 12.03 12.08 -5.85
N TRP A 202 12.01 10.76 -5.78
CA TRP A 202 12.07 10.03 -4.54
C TRP A 202 13.33 10.32 -3.71
N ASN A 203 14.50 10.41 -4.36
CA ASN A 203 15.74 10.75 -3.67
C ASN A 203 15.73 12.19 -3.13
N GLN A 204 15.16 13.12 -3.87
CA GLN A 204 14.96 14.50 -3.43
C GLN A 204 14.00 14.55 -2.22
N PHE A 205 12.87 13.85 -2.30
CA PHE A 205 11.90 13.77 -1.22
C PHE A 205 12.48 13.19 0.07
N LYS A 206 13.17 12.04 0.00
CA LYS A 206 13.83 11.46 1.18
C LYS A 206 14.84 12.42 1.82
N SER A 207 15.55 13.18 1.00
CA SER A 207 16.50 14.17 1.51
C SER A 207 15.83 15.36 2.18
N ALA A 208 14.58 15.67 1.81
CA ALA A 208 13.79 16.74 2.41
C ALA A 208 13.10 16.30 3.72
N CYS A 209 12.91 15.00 3.94
CA CYS A 209 12.32 14.43 5.17
C CYS A 209 13.31 14.31 6.35
N ASN A 210 14.60 14.62 6.15
CA ASN A 210 15.67 14.49 7.17
C ASN A 210 15.99 15.80 7.86
#